data_190cca5d7fc0463fa3c89e344784ff30
#
_entry.id   190cca5d7fc0463fa3c89e344784ff30
#
_cell.length_a   1.000
_cell.length_b   1.000
_cell.length_c   1.000
_cell.angle_alpha   90.00
_cell.angle_beta   90.00
_cell.angle_gamma   90.00
#
_symmetry.space_group_name_H-M   'P 1'
#
loop_
_entity.id
_entity.type
_entity.pdbx_description
1 polymer ?
#
loop_
_entity_poly.entity_id
_entity_poly.type
_entity_poly.pdbx_seq_one_letter_code
_entity_poly.pdbx_strand_id
1 'polypeptide(L)'
;MATPGTASVLQPERTTLRYPNARVIVLNDDVNTFEHVVECLCKIIPGMNSYRAWTLAHQIDEEGAAEVWAGPLEPAELYHQQLSSEGLTMAPLERN
;
A
#
# COMPACT_ATOMS: atom_id res chain seq x y z
N MET A 1 35.55 14.17 14.92
CA MET A 1 35.16 14.13 14.45
C MET A 1 34.84 13.89 14.05
N ALA A 2 34.59 13.90 14.24
CA ALA A 2 33.96 13.68 13.78
C ALA A 2 33.58 13.41 13.44
N THR A 3 33.30 13.39 13.68
CA THR A 3 32.69 13.14 13.21
C THR A 3 32.38 12.73 12.88
N PRO A 4 32.30 12.97 13.20
CA PRO A 4 31.65 12.50 12.72
C PRO A 4 31.25 12.10 12.51
N GLY A 5 31.19 12.19 12.79
CA GLY A 5 30.46 11.82 12.44
C GLY A 5 30.07 11.46 12.50
N THR A 6 29.93 11.51 12.83
CA THR A 6 29.32 11.14 12.62
C THR A 6 28.84 10.83 12.31
N ALA A 7 28.86 11.17 12.53
CA ALA A 7 28.13 10.80 11.99
C ALA A 7 27.85 10.25 11.62
N SER A 8 27.72 10.22 11.83
CA SER A 8 27.15 9.59 11.24
C SER A 8 26.87 9.08 11.22
N VAL A 9 26.67 9.15 11.83
CA VAL A 9 26.12 8.59 11.57
C VAL A 9 25.55 8.40 11.38
N LEU A 10 25.32 8.75 11.71
CA LEU A 10 24.61 8.43 11.33
C LEU A 10 24.15 8.19 10.56
N GLN A 11 23.84 8.22 10.46
CA GLN A 11 23.28 7.81 9.61
C GLN A 11 23.32 6.83 9.13
N PRO A 12 23.46 6.57 9.41
CA PRO A 12 23.59 5.42 8.73
C PRO A 12 22.76 4.38 9.05
N GLU A 13 22.42 4.26 9.72
CA GLU A 13 21.74 3.36 9.93
C GLU A 13 20.69 3.10 9.31
N ARG A 14 20.15 3.79 9.04
CA ARG A 14 19.10 3.57 8.33
C ARG A 14 19.34 2.80 7.21
N THR A 15 20.36 2.90 6.61
CA THR A 15 20.62 2.11 5.45
C THR A 15 20.73 0.66 5.77
N THR A 16 21.26 0.35 6.92
CA THR A 16 21.34 -1.06 7.31
C THR A 16 20.04 -1.60 7.79
N LEU A 17 19.11 -0.72 8.10
CA LEU A 17 17.83 -1.14 8.59
C LEU A 17 16.77 -1.19 7.52
N ARG A 18 17.20 -1.15 6.26
CA ARG A 18 16.24 -1.21 5.21
C ARG A 18 15.64 -2.56 5.12
N TYR A 19 14.40 -2.68 5.37
CA TYR A 19 13.64 -3.87 5.07
C TYR A 19 12.99 -3.70 3.71
N PRO A 20 12.77 -4.79 2.98
CA PRO A 20 12.03 -4.68 1.73
C PRO A 20 10.67 -4.05 1.99
N ASN A 21 10.36 -3.05 1.21
CA ASN A 21 9.06 -2.41 1.25
C ASN A 21 8.31 -2.68 -0.04
N ALA A 22 7.00 -2.58 0.03
CA ALA A 22 6.16 -2.83 -1.13
C ALA A 22 4.94 -1.94 -1.09
N ARG A 23 4.35 -1.73 -2.26
CA ARG A 23 3.15 -0.93 -2.44
C ARG A 23 2.05 -1.82 -2.94
N VAL A 24 0.89 -1.70 -2.29
CA VAL A 24 -0.31 -2.45 -2.67
C VAL A 24 -1.17 -1.52 -3.53
N ILE A 25 -1.40 -1.91 -4.77
CA ILE A 25 -2.08 -1.08 -5.75
C ILE A 25 -3.29 -1.82 -6.29
N VAL A 26 -4.45 -1.16 -6.22
CA VAL A 26 -5.70 -1.68 -6.75
C VAL A 26 -5.94 -1.07 -8.13
N LEU A 27 -6.30 -1.90 -9.08
CA LEU A 27 -6.56 -1.48 -10.44
C LEU A 27 -8.07 -1.37 -10.69
N ASN A 28 -8.43 -0.51 -11.62
CA ASN A 28 -9.82 -0.39 -12.06
C ASN A 28 -10.24 -1.63 -12.83
N ASP A 29 -11.52 -1.97 -12.71
CA ASP A 29 -12.11 -3.01 -13.53
C ASP A 29 -13.60 -2.68 -13.76
N ASP A 30 -14.27 -3.51 -14.54
CA ASP A 30 -15.67 -3.29 -14.90
C ASP A 30 -16.64 -4.03 -14.00
N VAL A 31 -16.15 -4.73 -12.98
CA VAL A 31 -16.95 -5.64 -12.17
C VAL A 31 -17.23 -5.09 -10.78
N ASN A 32 -16.20 -4.54 -10.14
CA ASN A 32 -16.31 -4.11 -8.74
C ASN A 32 -16.99 -2.76 -8.62
N THR A 33 -17.99 -2.68 -7.72
CA THR A 33 -18.65 -1.40 -7.44
C THR A 33 -17.80 -0.58 -6.47
N PHE A 34 -18.07 0.72 -6.40
CA PHE A 34 -17.43 1.57 -5.40
C PHE A 34 -17.66 1.04 -3.99
N GLU A 35 -18.91 0.65 -3.71
CA GLU A 35 -19.25 0.14 -2.38
C GLU A 35 -18.43 -1.09 -2.01
N HIS A 36 -18.24 -1.99 -2.96
CA HIS A 36 -17.45 -3.19 -2.69
C HIS A 36 -15.99 -2.85 -2.43
N VAL A 37 -15.42 -1.95 -3.23
CA VAL A 37 -14.05 -1.51 -3.03
C VAL A 37 -13.88 -0.86 -1.66
N VAL A 38 -14.79 0.05 -1.31
CA VAL A 38 -14.75 0.73 -0.02
C VAL A 38 -14.83 -0.26 1.13
N GLU A 39 -15.75 -1.21 1.02
CA GLU A 39 -15.93 -2.23 2.05
C GLU A 39 -14.67 -3.07 2.24
N CYS A 40 -14.07 -3.49 1.14
CA CYS A 40 -12.85 -4.29 1.20
C CYS A 40 -11.70 -3.51 1.81
N LEU A 41 -11.52 -2.26 1.42
CA LEU A 41 -10.45 -1.44 1.95
C LEU A 41 -10.62 -1.22 3.45
N CYS A 42 -11.83 -0.92 3.89
CA CYS A 42 -12.09 -0.70 5.31
C CYS A 42 -11.92 -1.97 6.13
N LYS A 43 -12.21 -3.12 5.53
CA LYS A 43 -12.11 -4.40 6.24
C LYS A 43 -10.67 -4.87 6.35
N ILE A 44 -9.87 -4.64 5.34
CA ILE A 44 -8.56 -5.28 5.22
C ILE A 44 -7.40 -4.34 5.57
N ILE A 45 -7.47 -3.09 5.12
CA ILE A 45 -6.33 -2.17 5.28
C ILE A 45 -6.38 -1.51 6.64
N PRO A 46 -5.33 -1.66 7.46
CA PRO A 46 -5.31 -1.05 8.79
C PRO A 46 -5.39 0.48 8.70
N GLY A 47 -6.17 1.06 9.60
CA GLY A 47 -6.29 2.51 9.67
C GLY A 47 -7.12 3.14 8.57
N MET A 48 -7.71 2.33 7.69
CA MET A 48 -8.55 2.86 6.62
C MET A 48 -9.90 3.28 7.18
N ASN A 49 -10.38 4.45 6.73
CA ASN A 49 -11.73 4.91 7.10
C ASN A 49 -12.55 5.12 5.84
N SER A 50 -13.85 5.33 6.01
CA SER A 50 -14.77 5.45 4.88
C SER A 50 -14.40 6.59 3.95
N TYR A 51 -14.05 7.73 4.50
CA TYR A 51 -13.74 8.89 3.69
C TYR A 51 -12.56 8.61 2.77
N ARG A 52 -11.48 8.06 3.35
CA ARG A 52 -10.29 7.77 2.57
C ARG A 52 -10.56 6.65 1.56
N ALA A 53 -11.34 5.65 1.97
CA ALA A 53 -11.67 4.53 1.08
C ALA A 53 -12.46 5.02 -0.13
N TRP A 54 -13.43 5.92 0.07
CA TRP A 54 -14.18 6.49 -1.05
C TRP A 54 -13.29 7.33 -1.95
N THR A 55 -12.36 8.10 -1.38
CA THR A 55 -11.41 8.88 -2.17
C THR A 55 -10.55 7.96 -3.04
N LEU A 56 -10.09 6.85 -2.47
CA LEU A 56 -9.29 5.90 -3.23
C LEU A 56 -10.11 5.19 -4.30
N ALA A 57 -11.37 4.85 -4.00
CA ALA A 57 -12.24 4.22 -5.00
C ALA A 57 -12.47 5.14 -6.19
N HIS A 58 -12.66 6.44 -5.93
CA HIS A 58 -12.79 7.41 -7.01
C HIS A 58 -11.50 7.53 -7.81
N GLN A 59 -10.35 7.53 -7.13
CA GLN A 59 -9.07 7.59 -7.81
C GLN A 59 -8.86 6.37 -8.72
N ILE A 60 -9.22 5.19 -8.23
CA ILE A 60 -9.12 3.96 -9.04
C ILE A 60 -9.97 4.11 -10.29
N ASP A 61 -11.19 4.62 -10.13
CA ASP A 61 -12.10 4.77 -11.26
C ASP A 61 -11.59 5.80 -12.27
N GLU A 62 -11.09 6.92 -11.79
CA GLU A 62 -10.70 8.04 -12.66
C GLU A 62 -9.32 7.89 -13.25
N GLU A 63 -8.39 7.33 -12.49
CA GLU A 63 -6.99 7.24 -12.89
C GLU A 63 -6.56 5.84 -13.28
N GLY A 64 -7.40 4.86 -13.05
CA GLY A 64 -7.10 3.48 -13.40
C GLY A 64 -6.43 2.67 -12.31
N ALA A 65 -5.92 3.31 -11.29
CA ALA A 65 -5.21 2.63 -10.21
C ALA A 65 -5.03 3.56 -9.02
N ALA A 66 -4.86 2.97 -7.84
CA ALA A 66 -4.49 3.74 -6.64
C ALA A 66 -3.68 2.87 -5.71
N GLU A 67 -2.70 3.49 -5.06
CA GLU A 67 -1.97 2.86 -3.99
C GLU A 67 -2.80 2.94 -2.72
N VAL A 68 -3.15 1.79 -2.16
CA VAL A 68 -4.02 1.75 -0.98
C VAL A 68 -3.24 1.51 0.30
N TRP A 69 -2.01 1.04 0.19
CA TRP A 69 -1.15 0.81 1.35
C TRP A 69 0.28 0.65 0.88
N ALA A 70 1.22 1.08 1.73
CA ALA A 70 2.63 0.88 1.46
C ALA A 70 3.33 0.62 2.78
N GLY A 71 4.31 -0.24 2.78
CA GLY A 71 5.06 -0.59 3.97
C GLY A 71 5.86 -1.87 3.77
N PRO A 72 6.21 -2.53 4.87
CA PRO A 72 7.04 -3.74 4.79
C PRO A 72 6.42 -4.81 3.89
N LEU A 73 7.28 -5.56 3.24
CA LEU A 73 6.87 -6.55 2.24
C LEU A 73 5.92 -7.60 2.80
N GLU A 74 6.20 -8.10 3.97
CA GLU A 74 5.43 -9.21 4.50
C GLU A 74 3.95 -8.87 4.71
N PRO A 75 3.60 -7.78 5.43
CA PRO A 75 2.19 -7.41 5.51
C PRO A 75 1.63 -6.95 4.16
N ALA A 76 2.45 -6.37 3.29
CA ALA A 76 1.99 -6.00 1.96
C ALA A 76 1.49 -7.22 1.19
N GLU A 77 2.23 -8.32 1.26
CA GLU A 77 1.83 -9.56 0.61
C GLU A 77 0.50 -10.07 1.17
N LEU A 78 0.32 -9.97 2.47
CA LEU A 78 -0.93 -10.41 3.10
C LEU A 78 -2.11 -9.57 2.61
N TYR A 79 -1.98 -8.25 2.64
CA TYR A 79 -3.09 -7.38 2.21
C TYR A 79 -3.40 -7.56 0.74
N HIS A 80 -2.36 -7.70 -0.08
CA HIS A 80 -2.52 -7.95 -1.50
C HIS A 80 -3.33 -9.23 -1.73
N GLN A 81 -2.97 -10.29 -1.03
CA GLN A 81 -3.66 -11.55 -1.15
C GLN A 81 -5.11 -11.46 -0.69
N GLN A 82 -5.35 -10.78 0.43
CA GLN A 82 -6.69 -10.66 0.97
C GLN A 82 -7.60 -9.83 0.06
N LEU A 83 -7.09 -8.72 -0.48
CA LEU A 83 -7.86 -7.91 -1.41
C LEU A 83 -8.16 -8.68 -2.68
N SER A 84 -7.19 -9.41 -3.19
CA SER A 84 -7.39 -10.25 -4.36
C SER A 84 -8.45 -11.32 -4.11
N SER A 85 -8.44 -11.89 -2.92
CA SER A 85 -9.43 -12.91 -2.54
C SER A 85 -10.85 -12.37 -2.48
N GLU A 86 -11.00 -11.07 -2.25
CA GLU A 86 -12.32 -10.44 -2.23
C GLU A 86 -12.79 -10.06 -3.63
N GLY A 87 -12.01 -10.36 -4.65
CA GLY A 87 -12.39 -10.12 -6.03
C GLY A 87 -11.88 -8.82 -6.61
N LEU A 88 -11.07 -8.06 -5.88
CA LEU A 88 -10.50 -6.83 -6.44
C LEU A 88 -9.40 -7.19 -7.44
N THR A 89 -9.26 -6.34 -8.44
CA THR A 89 -8.19 -6.50 -9.43
C THR A 89 -6.94 -5.81 -8.91
N MET A 90 -5.87 -6.58 -8.76
CA MET A 90 -4.66 -6.09 -8.12
C MET A 90 -3.53 -6.02 -9.11
N ALA A 91 -2.73 -4.95 -9.02
CA ALA A 91 -1.44 -4.92 -9.71
C ALA A 91 -0.49 -5.86 -8.97
N PRO A 92 0.54 -6.38 -9.66
CA PRO A 92 1.60 -7.07 -8.94
C PRO A 92 2.19 -6.15 -7.88
N LEU A 93 2.63 -6.73 -6.77
CA LEU A 93 3.25 -5.92 -5.73
C LEU A 93 4.44 -5.17 -6.29
N GLU A 94 4.47 -3.85 -6.05
CA GLU A 94 5.63 -3.04 -6.40
C GLU A 94 6.57 -3.03 -5.21
N ARG A 95 7.80 -3.45 -5.44
CA ARG A 95 8.82 -3.45 -4.41
C ARG A 95 9.79 -2.31 -4.61
N ASN A 96 10.27 -1.79 -3.52
CA ASN A 96 11.31 -0.76 -3.56
C ASN A 96 12.69 -1.37 -3.57
#